data_4c4f7e16a0ff35dae5cb35167402b1e8
#
_entry.id   4c4f7e16a0ff35dae5cb35167402b1e8
#
_cell.length_a   1.000
_cell.length_b   1.000
_cell.length_c   1.000
_cell.angle_alpha   90.00
_cell.angle_beta   90.00
_cell.angle_gamma   90.00
#
_symmetry.space_group_name_H-M   'P 1'
#
loop_
_entity.id
_entity.type
_entity.pdbx_description
1 polymer ?
#
loop_
_entity_poly.entity_id
_entity_poly.type
_entity_poly.pdbx_seq_one_letter_code
_entity_poly.pdbx_strand_id
1 'polypeptide(L)'
;MTNFIFILADDLGYADLGCYGGRKPVSPNLDRMAARGIRFTQGYSNSPVCSPTRFGLITGRYQYRLRGAAEEPMTGRFRGSTEIGLPPAHPTLPSLLRERGYRTALIGKWHLGYPPHFGPEKSGYEYHIGPLSGGVSYFSHVDRMGKHDLVRDGEPVNYDGHYLTDLLTDEAETYLRARAGDRQPFLLSLHYTAPHWPWETREQGSSNPETDQDIRHLDGGSVHVYGEMIKALDEGCGRVLKALDDLGLADDTVVIFTSDNGGERFSDTWPLVGGKMDLTEGGIRVPYIVQWGDRIAPGSVSAQHCMTMDWTATMLDIAGVPAHPDYPFDGVSMLPVLRDPAQEFPRELFWRMNYRGQRALRDGPWKYLAIEGNEYLFDLSADERERANQAHRQPERLARMRGRCDDWDAVFGAIPADARSELVYTDKDMPSR
;
A
#
# COMPACT_ATOMS: atom_id res chain seq x y z
N MET A 1 24.74 8.46 -4.88
CA MET A 1 23.74 7.39 -5.08
C MET A 1 22.41 7.88 -4.54
N THR A 2 21.30 7.49 -5.16
CA THR A 2 19.96 7.97 -4.79
C THR A 2 19.42 7.23 -3.59
N ASN A 3 18.88 7.94 -2.60
CA ASN A 3 18.15 7.37 -1.48
C ASN A 3 16.68 7.15 -1.84
N PHE A 4 16.00 6.28 -1.12
CA PHE A 4 14.59 6.01 -1.30
C PHE A 4 13.83 6.09 0.01
N ILE A 5 12.69 6.78 -0.01
CA ILE A 5 11.67 6.71 1.03
C ILE A 5 10.36 6.28 0.37
N PHE A 6 9.81 5.17 0.83
CA PHE A 6 8.50 4.69 0.42
C PHE A 6 7.53 4.83 1.57
N ILE A 7 6.61 5.79 1.47
CA ILE A 7 5.58 6.07 2.48
C ILE A 7 4.30 5.36 2.05
N LEU A 8 3.83 4.44 2.88
CA LEU A 8 2.62 3.66 2.63
C LEU A 8 1.59 3.95 3.72
N ALA A 9 0.45 4.53 3.33
CA ALA A 9 -0.74 4.61 4.17
C ALA A 9 -1.50 3.28 4.14
N ASP A 10 -2.37 3.06 5.10
CA ASP A 10 -3.19 1.85 5.26
C ASP A 10 -4.67 2.23 5.20
N ASP A 11 -5.40 1.74 4.20
CA ASP A 11 -6.83 2.01 3.98
C ASP A 11 -7.15 3.49 3.63
N LEU A 12 -6.26 4.20 2.96
CA LEU A 12 -6.52 5.58 2.53
C LEU A 12 -7.23 5.58 1.16
N GLY A 13 -8.39 6.22 1.09
CA GLY A 13 -9.18 6.33 -0.13
C GLY A 13 -8.62 7.33 -1.14
N TYR A 14 -9.04 7.19 -2.40
CA TYR A 14 -8.56 8.01 -3.52
C TYR A 14 -8.75 9.51 -3.30
N ALA A 15 -9.93 9.91 -2.81
CA ALA A 15 -10.29 11.31 -2.59
C ALA A 15 -10.15 11.78 -1.13
N ASP A 16 -9.36 11.08 -0.33
CA ASP A 16 -9.07 11.53 1.03
C ASP A 16 -8.06 12.69 1.06
N LEU A 17 -7.24 12.84 0.01
CA LEU A 17 -6.25 13.91 -0.11
C LEU A 17 -6.77 15.08 -0.96
N GLY A 18 -6.45 16.31 -0.57
CA GLY A 18 -6.86 17.53 -1.27
C GLY A 18 -6.43 17.52 -2.74
N CYS A 19 -5.18 17.13 -3.05
CA CYS A 19 -4.66 17.04 -4.41
C CYS A 19 -5.35 15.96 -5.28
N TYR A 20 -6.16 15.07 -4.70
CA TYR A 20 -7.01 14.10 -5.39
C TYR A 20 -8.50 14.43 -5.34
N GLY A 21 -8.84 15.66 -4.98
CA GLY A 21 -10.23 16.15 -4.95
C GLY A 21 -10.91 15.99 -3.60
N GLY A 22 -10.14 15.74 -2.55
CA GLY A 22 -10.60 15.65 -1.18
C GLY A 22 -11.31 16.95 -0.74
N ARG A 23 -12.45 16.78 -0.08
CA ARG A 23 -13.32 17.88 0.33
C ARG A 23 -12.99 18.44 1.71
N LYS A 24 -12.03 17.82 2.40
CA LYS A 24 -11.58 18.22 3.74
C LYS A 24 -10.12 18.67 3.69
N PRO A 25 -9.74 19.73 4.41
CA PRO A 25 -8.37 20.22 4.43
C PRO A 25 -7.51 19.41 5.41
N VAL A 26 -7.34 18.12 5.14
CA VAL A 26 -6.65 17.17 6.04
C VAL A 26 -5.25 16.80 5.58
N SER A 27 -4.82 17.22 4.38
CA SER A 27 -3.57 16.78 3.74
C SER A 27 -2.67 17.88 3.18
N PRO A 28 -2.47 19.03 3.90
CA PRO A 28 -1.73 20.16 3.34
C PRO A 28 -0.25 19.85 3.03
N ASN A 29 0.38 18.89 3.71
CA ASN A 29 1.76 18.51 3.46
C ASN A 29 1.89 17.62 2.23
N LEU A 30 1.01 16.62 2.09
CA LEU A 30 0.93 15.76 0.91
C LEU A 30 0.49 16.55 -0.34
N ASP A 31 -0.40 17.53 -0.19
CA ASP A 31 -0.77 18.45 -1.27
C ASP A 31 0.44 19.29 -1.73
N ARG A 32 1.30 19.73 -0.79
CA ARG A 32 2.57 20.40 -1.13
C ARG A 32 3.57 19.45 -1.78
N MET A 33 3.64 18.19 -1.33
CA MET A 33 4.46 17.16 -1.97
C MET A 33 4.03 16.96 -3.43
N ALA A 34 2.73 16.87 -3.70
CA ALA A 34 2.18 16.78 -5.05
C ALA A 34 2.50 18.03 -5.89
N ALA A 35 2.44 19.23 -5.30
CA ALA A 35 2.79 20.47 -5.97
C ALA A 35 4.29 20.61 -6.29
N ARG A 36 5.18 19.91 -5.55
CA ARG A 36 6.63 19.88 -5.77
C ARG A 36 7.10 18.70 -6.63
N GLY A 37 6.22 17.74 -6.90
CA GLY A 37 6.55 16.50 -7.61
C GLY A 37 5.55 16.16 -8.70
N ILE A 38 5.28 14.87 -8.86
CA ILE A 38 4.34 14.32 -9.82
C ILE A 38 3.23 13.55 -9.11
N ARG A 39 2.00 13.69 -9.59
CA ARG A 39 0.82 12.95 -9.17
C ARG A 39 0.35 12.03 -10.30
N PHE A 40 0.16 10.75 -9.98
CA PHE A 40 -0.41 9.77 -10.92
C PHE A 40 -1.92 9.66 -10.73
N THR A 41 -2.69 9.89 -11.78
CA THR A 41 -4.16 9.81 -11.72
C THR A 41 -4.70 8.40 -11.95
N GLN A 42 -3.87 7.49 -12.46
CA GLN A 42 -4.20 6.09 -12.74
C GLN A 42 -3.25 5.15 -12.00
N GLY A 43 -3.06 5.40 -10.70
CA GLY A 43 -2.26 4.56 -9.82
C GLY A 43 -3.10 3.51 -9.11
N TYR A 44 -2.61 2.26 -9.06
CA TYR A 44 -3.34 1.12 -8.54
C TYR A 44 -2.57 0.37 -7.46
N SER A 45 -3.27 -0.17 -6.48
CA SER A 45 -2.74 -1.18 -5.58
C SER A 45 -2.72 -2.56 -6.24
N ASN A 46 -1.82 -3.44 -5.79
CA ASN A 46 -1.76 -4.83 -6.28
C ASN A 46 -2.99 -5.67 -5.87
N SER A 47 -3.68 -5.27 -4.80
CA SER A 47 -4.86 -5.94 -4.27
C SER A 47 -5.77 -4.93 -3.59
N PRO A 48 -7.08 -5.18 -3.47
CA PRO A 48 -7.97 -4.34 -2.68
C PRO A 48 -7.85 -4.60 -1.17
N VAL A 49 -6.72 -5.21 -0.73
CA VAL A 49 -6.48 -5.58 0.67
C VAL A 49 -4.98 -5.58 1.00
N CYS A 50 -4.63 -5.25 2.24
CA CYS A 50 -3.30 -4.86 2.67
C CYS A 50 -2.19 -5.92 2.46
N SER A 51 -2.25 -7.12 3.08
CA SER A 51 -1.12 -8.05 2.99
C SER A 51 -0.79 -8.48 1.57
N PRO A 52 -1.73 -8.84 0.68
CA PRO A 52 -1.40 -9.16 -0.71
C PRO A 52 -0.71 -8.01 -1.46
N THR A 53 -1.16 -6.75 -1.26
CA THR A 53 -0.48 -5.60 -1.88
C THR A 53 0.96 -5.45 -1.38
N ARG A 54 1.19 -5.64 -0.08
CA ARG A 54 2.54 -5.56 0.51
C ARG A 54 3.46 -6.66 0.00
N PHE A 55 2.94 -7.88 -0.29
CA PHE A 55 3.69 -8.92 -1.01
C PHE A 55 4.10 -8.44 -2.42
N GLY A 56 3.17 -7.83 -3.16
CA GLY A 56 3.47 -7.27 -4.49
C GLY A 56 4.52 -6.17 -4.43
N LEU A 57 4.37 -5.23 -3.50
CA LEU A 57 5.33 -4.15 -3.28
C LEU A 57 6.74 -4.67 -3.06
N ILE A 58 6.94 -5.51 -2.06
CA ILE A 58 8.30 -5.88 -1.62
C ILE A 58 9.02 -6.79 -2.61
N THR A 59 8.27 -7.53 -3.45
CA THR A 59 8.84 -8.49 -4.42
C THR A 59 8.94 -7.93 -5.84
N GLY A 60 8.22 -6.86 -6.19
CA GLY A 60 8.10 -6.36 -7.57
C GLY A 60 7.34 -7.32 -8.48
N ARG A 61 6.57 -8.25 -7.93
CA ARG A 61 5.89 -9.33 -8.64
C ARG A 61 4.43 -9.43 -8.23
N TYR A 62 3.60 -10.02 -9.07
CA TYR A 62 2.25 -10.37 -8.64
C TYR A 62 2.30 -11.29 -7.42
N GLN A 63 1.61 -10.90 -6.36
CA GLN A 63 1.50 -11.61 -5.08
C GLN A 63 0.98 -13.05 -5.24
N TYR A 64 0.25 -13.34 -6.28
CA TYR A 64 -0.34 -14.67 -6.58
C TYR A 64 0.68 -15.77 -6.80
N ARG A 65 1.97 -15.41 -6.93
CA ARG A 65 3.10 -16.36 -6.97
C ARG A 65 3.46 -16.91 -5.59
N LEU A 66 2.90 -16.34 -4.53
CA LEU A 66 3.27 -16.66 -3.15
C LEU A 66 2.06 -17.18 -2.37
N ARG A 67 2.24 -18.31 -1.66
CA ARG A 67 1.18 -18.92 -0.86
C ARG A 67 0.63 -17.98 0.23
N GLY A 68 1.50 -17.24 0.90
CA GLY A 68 1.11 -16.31 1.96
C GLY A 68 0.19 -15.18 1.52
N ALA A 69 0.27 -14.79 0.25
CA ALA A 69 -0.57 -13.75 -0.32
C ALA A 69 -1.97 -14.23 -0.73
N ALA A 70 -2.24 -15.54 -0.65
CA ALA A 70 -3.57 -16.08 -0.90
C ALA A 70 -4.54 -15.86 0.28
N GLU A 71 -4.00 -15.55 1.45
CA GLU A 71 -4.79 -15.13 2.61
C GLU A 71 -5.17 -13.63 2.46
N GLU A 72 -6.44 -13.30 2.56
CA GLU A 72 -6.98 -11.97 2.22
C GLU A 72 -7.82 -11.36 3.36
N PRO A 73 -7.20 -10.62 4.29
CA PRO A 73 -5.79 -10.43 4.58
C PRO A 73 -5.20 -11.56 5.42
N MET A 74 -3.87 -11.63 5.52
CA MET A 74 -3.22 -12.51 6.47
C MET A 74 -3.49 -12.04 7.91
N THR A 75 -3.85 -12.95 8.80
CA THR A 75 -4.22 -12.61 10.19
C THR A 75 -3.27 -13.23 11.23
N GLY A 76 -3.41 -12.80 12.49
CA GLY A 76 -2.65 -13.34 13.62
C GLY A 76 -2.81 -14.86 13.86
N ARG A 77 -3.79 -15.50 13.22
CA ARG A 77 -3.95 -16.98 13.25
C ARG A 77 -2.76 -17.71 12.66
N PHE A 78 -2.01 -17.06 11.78
CA PHE A 78 -0.85 -17.64 11.13
C PHE A 78 0.46 -17.47 11.90
N ARG A 79 0.41 -16.95 13.14
CA ARG A 79 1.55 -16.98 14.05
C ARG A 79 2.02 -18.42 14.27
N GLY A 80 3.30 -18.66 14.01
CA GLY A 80 3.89 -20.00 14.06
C GLY A 80 3.74 -20.82 12.79
N SER A 81 3.06 -20.31 11.75
CA SER A 81 3.05 -20.97 10.42
C SER A 81 4.46 -21.02 9.83
N THR A 82 4.77 -22.12 9.16
CA THR A 82 6.02 -22.31 8.37
C THR A 82 5.79 -22.04 6.88
N GLU A 83 4.55 -21.85 6.46
CA GLU A 83 4.15 -21.76 5.05
C GLU A 83 3.51 -20.41 4.68
N ILE A 84 2.78 -19.81 5.63
CA ILE A 84 2.00 -18.59 5.40
C ILE A 84 2.83 -17.38 5.81
N GLY A 85 3.50 -16.79 4.84
CA GLY A 85 4.36 -15.61 4.99
C GLY A 85 5.24 -15.41 3.77
N LEU A 86 6.08 -14.38 3.81
CA LEU A 86 7.07 -14.10 2.77
C LEU A 86 8.29 -15.02 2.96
N PRO A 87 8.56 -15.95 2.02
CA PRO A 87 9.68 -16.88 2.18
C PRO A 87 11.02 -16.12 2.29
N PRO A 88 11.88 -16.41 3.28
CA PRO A 88 13.16 -15.73 3.45
C PRO A 88 14.12 -15.85 2.25
N ALA A 89 13.97 -16.91 1.46
CA ALA A 89 14.78 -17.12 0.25
C ALA A 89 14.30 -16.30 -0.97
N HIS A 90 13.10 -15.67 -0.90
CA HIS A 90 12.60 -14.88 -2.01
C HIS A 90 13.31 -13.52 -2.04
N PRO A 91 13.92 -13.13 -3.20
CA PRO A 91 14.52 -11.81 -3.35
C PRO A 91 13.47 -10.71 -3.14
N THR A 92 13.85 -9.66 -2.44
CA THR A 92 12.99 -8.54 -2.10
C THR A 92 13.67 -7.23 -2.43
N LEU A 93 12.91 -6.14 -2.50
CA LEU A 93 13.46 -4.79 -2.68
C LEU A 93 14.60 -4.50 -1.68
N PRO A 94 14.40 -4.64 -0.35
CA PRO A 94 15.49 -4.37 0.60
C PRO A 94 16.66 -5.35 0.46
N SER A 95 16.45 -6.64 0.21
CA SER A 95 17.58 -7.58 0.06
C SER A 95 18.44 -7.25 -1.16
N LEU A 96 17.82 -6.94 -2.31
CA LEU A 96 18.53 -6.58 -3.54
C LEU A 96 19.27 -5.24 -3.42
N LEU A 97 18.68 -4.25 -2.72
CA LEU A 97 19.35 -2.98 -2.45
C LEU A 97 20.53 -3.15 -1.48
N ARG A 98 20.42 -4.02 -0.46
CA ARG A 98 21.55 -4.34 0.44
C ARG A 98 22.75 -4.90 -0.30
N GLU A 99 22.55 -5.75 -1.29
CA GLU A 99 23.64 -6.26 -2.14
C GLU A 99 24.39 -5.13 -2.87
N ARG A 100 23.76 -3.97 -3.03
CA ARG A 100 24.37 -2.74 -3.60
C ARG A 100 24.87 -1.76 -2.54
N GLY A 101 24.90 -2.17 -1.29
CA GLY A 101 25.43 -1.37 -0.19
C GLY A 101 24.45 -0.36 0.41
N TYR A 102 23.14 -0.50 0.15
CA TYR A 102 22.13 0.33 0.80
C TYR A 102 21.94 -0.08 2.26
N ARG A 103 21.72 0.90 3.12
CA ARG A 103 21.08 0.68 4.41
C ARG A 103 19.59 0.54 4.23
N THR A 104 18.97 -0.39 4.94
CA THR A 104 17.55 -0.71 4.75
C THR A 104 16.80 -0.69 6.07
N ALA A 105 15.71 0.07 6.14
CA ALA A 105 14.85 0.16 7.31
C ALA A 105 13.38 -0.01 6.93
N LEU A 106 12.64 -0.72 7.78
CA LEU A 106 11.19 -0.71 7.81
C LEU A 106 10.75 -0.07 9.12
N ILE A 107 10.07 1.06 9.04
CA ILE A 107 9.43 1.71 10.17
C ILE A 107 7.92 1.64 9.95
N GLY A 108 7.23 0.84 10.77
CA GLY A 108 5.79 0.61 10.67
C GLY A 108 5.39 -0.84 10.37
N LYS A 109 4.20 -0.98 9.81
CA LYS A 109 3.51 -2.26 9.61
C LYS A 109 4.23 -3.19 8.62
N TRP A 110 4.46 -4.45 9.07
CA TRP A 110 5.00 -5.53 8.24
C TRP A 110 3.95 -6.30 7.45
N HIS A 111 3.13 -7.08 8.12
CA HIS A 111 1.98 -7.84 7.60
C HIS A 111 2.30 -8.91 6.54
N LEU A 112 3.50 -9.50 6.56
CA LEU A 112 3.96 -10.50 5.59
C LEU A 112 4.45 -11.81 6.26
N GLY A 113 3.92 -12.15 7.42
CA GLY A 113 4.27 -13.35 8.20
C GLY A 113 4.93 -13.03 9.52
N TYR A 114 5.10 -14.05 10.35
CA TYR A 114 5.49 -13.89 11.74
C TYR A 114 6.77 -14.66 12.09
N PRO A 115 7.57 -14.15 13.03
CA PRO A 115 8.68 -14.92 13.60
C PRO A 115 8.20 -16.26 14.19
N PRO A 116 9.07 -17.28 14.25
CA PRO A 116 10.48 -17.27 13.87
C PRO A 116 10.74 -17.50 12.38
N HIS A 117 9.74 -17.86 11.59
CA HIS A 117 9.94 -18.29 10.20
C HIS A 117 10.00 -17.13 9.22
N PHE A 118 9.25 -16.07 9.47
CA PHE A 118 9.15 -14.87 8.64
C PHE A 118 9.43 -13.62 9.48
N GLY A 119 9.74 -12.52 8.82
CA GLY A 119 9.97 -11.22 9.48
C GLY A 119 10.75 -10.26 8.60
N PRO A 120 10.74 -8.96 8.94
CA PRO A 120 11.46 -7.94 8.20
C PRO A 120 12.96 -8.24 8.04
N GLU A 121 13.63 -8.70 9.10
CA GLU A 121 15.07 -9.00 9.13
C GLU A 121 15.42 -10.13 8.16
N LYS A 122 14.52 -11.11 8.01
CA LYS A 122 14.67 -12.23 7.07
C LYS A 122 14.42 -11.84 5.62
N SER A 123 13.81 -10.69 5.42
CA SER A 123 13.45 -10.16 4.10
C SER A 123 14.35 -9.01 3.66
N GLY A 124 15.48 -8.78 4.35
CA GLY A 124 16.51 -7.86 3.94
C GLY A 124 16.51 -6.49 4.65
N TYR A 125 15.63 -6.22 5.60
CA TYR A 125 15.72 -5.03 6.42
C TYR A 125 16.76 -5.19 7.53
N GLU A 126 17.62 -4.19 7.70
CA GLU A 126 18.62 -4.13 8.76
C GLU A 126 18.10 -3.52 10.05
N TYR A 127 17.04 -2.71 9.94
CA TYR A 127 16.35 -2.09 11.06
C TYR A 127 14.85 -2.22 10.87
N HIS A 128 14.15 -2.57 11.93
CA HIS A 128 12.70 -2.59 11.96
C HIS A 128 12.17 -2.09 13.30
N ILE A 129 11.16 -1.24 13.25
CA ILE A 129 10.27 -0.96 14.38
C ILE A 129 8.84 -0.82 13.88
N GLY A 130 7.92 -1.59 14.47
CA GLY A 130 6.50 -1.50 14.10
C GLY A 130 5.74 -2.78 14.40
N PRO A 131 4.42 -2.79 14.10
CA PRO A 131 3.59 -3.96 14.25
C PRO A 131 3.84 -5.00 13.15
N LEU A 132 3.77 -6.28 13.53
CA LEU A 132 3.86 -7.40 12.58
C LEU A 132 2.51 -7.76 11.98
N SER A 133 1.41 -7.47 12.65
CA SER A 133 0.05 -7.80 12.24
C SER A 133 -0.59 -6.74 11.34
N GLY A 134 -1.85 -7.01 10.94
CA GLY A 134 -2.63 -6.16 10.06
C GLY A 134 -3.14 -4.87 10.68
N GLY A 135 -3.31 -4.82 12.01
CA GLY A 135 -3.78 -3.65 12.73
C GLY A 135 -3.60 -3.82 14.23
N VAL A 136 -3.35 -2.72 14.91
CA VAL A 136 -3.16 -2.64 16.36
C VAL A 136 -3.80 -1.36 16.88
N SER A 137 -4.15 -1.31 18.18
CA SER A 137 -4.50 -0.06 18.86
C SER A 137 -3.35 0.94 18.78
N TYR A 138 -3.67 2.22 18.58
CA TYR A 138 -2.66 3.28 18.40
C TYR A 138 -1.96 3.67 19.70
N PHE A 139 -2.45 3.23 20.84
CA PHE A 139 -1.88 3.55 22.16
C PHE A 139 -1.39 2.34 22.93
N SER A 140 -2.14 1.23 22.95
CA SER A 140 -1.74 0.00 23.65
C SER A 140 -0.94 -0.94 22.77
N HIS A 141 -0.93 -0.70 21.44
CA HIS A 141 -0.25 -1.54 20.44
C HIS A 141 -0.67 -3.02 20.48
N VAL A 142 -1.87 -3.28 20.96
CA VAL A 142 -2.47 -4.63 21.04
C VAL A 142 -3.15 -4.94 19.71
N ASP A 143 -2.94 -6.16 19.20
CA ASP A 143 -3.58 -6.64 17.98
C ASP A 143 -4.98 -7.24 18.22
N ARG A 144 -5.68 -7.60 17.16
CA ARG A 144 -7.00 -8.21 17.18
C ARG A 144 -7.08 -9.53 17.99
N MET A 145 -5.93 -10.15 18.27
CA MET A 145 -5.85 -11.38 19.07
C MET A 145 -5.58 -11.10 20.56
N GLY A 146 -5.60 -9.83 20.97
CA GLY A 146 -5.30 -9.41 22.32
C GLY A 146 -3.82 -9.50 22.70
N LYS A 147 -2.92 -9.50 21.70
CA LYS A 147 -1.48 -9.58 21.91
C LYS A 147 -0.83 -8.24 21.64
N HIS A 148 0.06 -7.81 22.51
CA HIS A 148 0.95 -6.70 22.25
C HIS A 148 1.82 -7.02 21.01
N ASP A 149 1.82 -6.15 20.01
CA ASP A 149 2.40 -6.42 18.68
C ASP A 149 3.24 -5.23 18.19
N LEU A 150 4.06 -4.68 19.06
CA LEU A 150 5.07 -3.72 18.70
C LEU A 150 6.45 -4.34 18.93
N VAL A 151 7.26 -4.44 17.89
CA VAL A 151 8.60 -5.04 17.94
C VAL A 151 9.65 -4.11 17.35
N ARG A 152 10.88 -4.21 17.86
CA ARG A 152 12.07 -3.60 17.28
C ARG A 152 13.11 -4.69 17.02
N ASP A 153 13.53 -4.86 15.78
CA ASP A 153 14.54 -5.85 15.36
C ASP A 153 14.26 -7.26 15.91
N GLY A 154 12.97 -7.68 15.82
CA GLY A 154 12.50 -8.99 16.27
C GLY A 154 12.16 -9.09 17.78
N GLU A 155 12.54 -8.09 18.60
CA GLU A 155 12.28 -8.09 20.04
C GLU A 155 11.08 -7.21 20.40
N PRO A 156 10.20 -7.65 21.30
CA PRO A 156 9.09 -6.83 21.79
C PRO A 156 9.59 -5.55 22.48
N VAL A 157 8.95 -4.41 22.18
CA VAL A 157 9.22 -3.13 22.83
C VAL A 157 7.92 -2.53 23.35
N ASN A 158 7.98 -1.78 24.43
CA ASN A 158 6.83 -1.14 25.04
C ASN A 158 6.91 0.38 24.88
N TYR A 159 5.90 0.94 24.22
CA TYR A 159 5.64 2.37 24.07
C TYR A 159 4.17 2.70 24.39
N ASP A 160 3.53 1.92 25.28
CA ASP A 160 2.14 2.11 25.63
C ASP A 160 1.85 3.56 26.05
N GLY A 161 0.76 4.10 25.53
CA GLY A 161 0.40 5.50 25.71
C GLY A 161 1.02 6.46 24.68
N HIS A 162 1.97 6.01 23.86
CA HIS A 162 2.50 6.81 22.76
C HIS A 162 1.67 6.55 21.48
N TYR A 163 1.13 7.60 20.88
CA TYR A 163 0.32 7.47 19.66
C TYR A 163 1.16 6.92 18.51
N LEU A 164 0.77 5.79 17.96
CA LEU A 164 1.59 5.01 17.02
C LEU A 164 2.05 5.81 15.79
N THR A 165 1.18 6.64 15.21
CA THR A 165 1.56 7.48 14.05
C THR A 165 2.70 8.43 14.40
N ASP A 166 2.69 9.02 15.60
CA ASP A 166 3.76 9.89 16.08
C ASP A 166 5.03 9.10 16.37
N LEU A 167 4.92 7.94 17.02
CA LEU A 167 6.06 7.06 17.28
C LEU A 167 6.78 6.69 15.98
N LEU A 168 6.06 6.27 14.96
CA LEU A 168 6.67 5.90 13.67
C LEU A 168 7.31 7.10 12.99
N THR A 169 6.74 8.29 13.13
CA THR A 169 7.31 9.54 12.60
C THR A 169 8.60 9.92 13.33
N ASP A 170 8.62 9.85 14.67
CA ASP A 170 9.79 10.14 15.50
C ASP A 170 10.96 9.21 15.18
N GLU A 171 10.65 7.91 14.98
CA GLU A 171 11.65 6.91 14.58
C GLU A 171 12.19 7.17 13.16
N ALA A 172 11.32 7.59 12.22
CA ALA A 172 11.74 7.96 10.88
C ALA A 172 12.68 9.18 10.88
N GLU A 173 12.35 10.23 11.63
CA GLU A 173 13.26 11.38 11.79
C GLU A 173 14.59 10.98 12.45
N THR A 174 14.53 10.13 13.47
CA THR A 174 15.74 9.63 14.15
C THR A 174 16.61 8.83 13.18
N TYR A 175 16.01 7.96 12.38
CA TYR A 175 16.71 7.22 11.34
C TYR A 175 17.38 8.16 10.33
N LEU A 176 16.65 9.17 9.82
CA LEU A 176 17.19 10.13 8.86
C LEU A 176 18.36 10.95 9.44
N ARG A 177 18.25 11.42 10.69
CA ARG A 177 19.37 12.11 11.38
C ARG A 177 20.59 11.21 11.50
N ALA A 178 20.41 9.91 11.75
CA ALA A 178 21.52 8.96 11.79
C ALA A 178 22.15 8.68 10.41
N ARG A 179 21.45 9.02 9.32
CA ARG A 179 21.97 8.91 7.93
C ARG A 179 22.60 10.21 7.43
N ALA A 180 22.40 11.31 8.15
CA ALA A 180 23.01 12.58 7.78
C ALA A 180 24.55 12.47 7.79
N GLY A 181 25.17 12.81 6.64
CA GLY A 181 26.62 12.66 6.46
C GLY A 181 27.13 11.25 6.15
N ASP A 182 26.26 10.23 6.15
CA ASP A 182 26.61 8.89 5.69
C ASP A 182 26.78 8.89 4.16
N ARG A 183 27.81 8.20 3.67
CA ARG A 183 28.00 8.02 2.22
C ARG A 183 27.22 6.86 1.64
N GLN A 184 26.69 5.99 2.50
CA GLN A 184 25.86 4.86 2.06
C GLN A 184 24.45 5.35 1.78
N PRO A 185 23.87 4.99 0.62
CA PRO A 185 22.47 5.29 0.35
C PRO A 185 21.57 4.44 1.25
N PHE A 186 20.31 4.86 1.36
CA PHE A 186 19.35 4.14 2.18
C PHE A 186 17.99 3.90 1.46
N LEU A 187 17.32 2.85 1.89
CA LEU A 187 15.89 2.61 1.71
C LEU A 187 15.22 2.76 3.09
N LEU A 188 14.29 3.68 3.21
CA LEU A 188 13.35 3.77 4.31
C LEU A 188 11.95 3.41 3.81
N SER A 189 11.44 2.25 4.21
CA SER A 189 10.04 1.87 4.06
C SER A 189 9.28 2.37 5.29
N LEU A 190 8.55 3.48 5.15
CA LEU A 190 7.75 4.08 6.22
C LEU A 190 6.29 3.66 6.02
N HIS A 191 5.88 2.60 6.68
CA HIS A 191 4.57 1.98 6.51
C HIS A 191 3.66 2.32 7.69
N TYR A 192 2.96 3.45 7.60
CA TYR A 192 1.99 3.83 8.62
C TYR A 192 0.85 2.82 8.71
N THR A 193 0.27 2.69 9.91
CA THR A 193 -1.01 2.01 10.10
C THR A 193 -2.19 2.95 9.88
N ALA A 194 -1.96 4.27 9.95
CA ALA A 194 -3.00 5.27 9.71
C ALA A 194 -3.40 5.34 8.22
N PRO A 195 -4.71 5.57 7.94
CA PRO A 195 -5.84 5.71 8.85
C PRO A 195 -6.67 4.43 9.11
N HIS A 196 -6.06 3.23 9.10
CA HIS A 196 -6.72 1.95 9.40
C HIS A 196 -7.33 1.96 10.83
N TRP A 197 -8.43 1.24 11.03
CA TRP A 197 -9.00 1.03 12.38
C TRP A 197 -7.99 0.37 13.35
N PRO A 198 -8.17 0.55 14.69
CA PRO A 198 -9.24 1.24 15.40
C PRO A 198 -9.22 2.76 15.21
N TRP A 199 -10.40 3.38 15.34
CA TRP A 199 -10.56 4.83 15.10
C TRP A 199 -10.15 5.61 16.34
N GLU A 200 -8.87 5.83 16.50
CA GLU A 200 -8.24 6.51 17.63
C GLU A 200 -7.47 7.74 17.17
N THR A 201 -7.70 8.87 17.82
CA THR A 201 -7.01 10.13 17.51
C THR A 201 -5.96 10.46 18.56
N ARG A 202 -4.95 11.23 18.15
CA ARG A 202 -3.89 11.72 19.03
C ARG A 202 -4.44 12.42 20.29
N GLU A 203 -5.55 13.17 20.15
CA GLU A 203 -6.12 13.95 21.22
C GLU A 203 -6.79 13.12 22.33
N GLN A 204 -7.10 11.86 22.07
CA GLN A 204 -7.58 10.96 23.12
C GLN A 204 -6.54 10.76 24.24
N GLY A 205 -5.24 10.81 23.92
CA GLY A 205 -4.14 10.72 24.87
C GLY A 205 -3.94 9.34 25.54
N SER A 206 -4.83 8.39 25.30
CA SER A 206 -4.75 7.01 25.81
C SER A 206 -5.64 6.08 25.00
N SER A 207 -5.37 4.76 25.06
CA SER A 207 -6.25 3.76 24.45
C SER A 207 -7.64 3.78 25.09
N ASN A 208 -8.63 3.43 24.29
CA ASN A 208 -9.96 3.12 24.78
C ASN A 208 -10.00 1.61 25.13
N PRO A 209 -10.35 1.19 26.35
CA PRO A 209 -10.48 -0.23 26.68
C PRO A 209 -11.44 -1.01 25.80
N GLU A 210 -12.44 -0.36 25.20
CA GLU A 210 -13.37 -0.99 24.27
C GLU A 210 -12.67 -1.31 22.93
N THR A 211 -11.79 -0.45 22.44
CA THR A 211 -10.99 -0.72 21.23
C THR A 211 -9.96 -1.81 21.43
N ASP A 212 -9.43 -1.97 22.65
CA ASP A 212 -8.52 -3.07 22.99
C ASP A 212 -9.23 -4.44 23.03
N GLN A 213 -10.54 -4.46 23.30
CA GLN A 213 -11.35 -5.70 23.28
C GLN A 213 -11.76 -6.07 21.85
N ASP A 214 -12.16 -5.11 21.05
CA ASP A 214 -12.45 -5.28 19.60
C ASP A 214 -11.91 -4.12 18.80
N ILE A 215 -10.68 -4.25 18.34
CA ILE A 215 -10.01 -3.21 17.55
C ILE A 215 -10.69 -2.90 16.21
N ARG A 216 -11.69 -3.70 15.78
CA ARG A 216 -12.51 -3.36 14.61
C ARG A 216 -13.35 -2.11 14.84
N HIS A 217 -13.62 -1.77 16.12
CA HIS A 217 -14.30 -0.56 16.57
C HIS A 217 -15.62 -0.33 15.80
N LEU A 218 -16.47 -1.38 15.73
CA LEU A 218 -17.70 -1.38 14.92
C LEU A 218 -18.71 -0.33 15.38
N ASP A 219 -18.73 -0.02 16.66
CA ASP A 219 -19.61 0.91 17.34
C ASP A 219 -19.02 2.35 17.43
N GLY A 220 -17.78 2.54 16.98
CA GLY A 220 -17.09 3.82 17.10
C GLY A 220 -16.59 4.41 15.79
N GLY A 221 -15.80 5.47 15.94
CA GLY A 221 -15.28 6.23 14.82
C GLY A 221 -16.30 7.17 14.19
N SER A 222 -15.84 7.99 13.31
CA SER A 222 -16.63 8.90 12.48
C SER A 222 -15.78 9.45 11.35
N VAL A 223 -16.43 10.09 10.37
CA VAL A 223 -15.75 10.84 9.30
C VAL A 223 -14.83 11.94 9.87
N HIS A 224 -15.15 12.50 11.04
CA HIS A 224 -14.28 13.47 11.71
C HIS A 224 -13.05 12.82 12.31
N VAL A 225 -13.23 11.75 13.10
CA VAL A 225 -12.14 10.97 13.70
C VAL A 225 -11.17 10.45 12.63
N TYR A 226 -11.69 9.87 11.57
CA TYR A 226 -10.92 9.44 10.41
C TYR A 226 -10.10 10.59 9.78
N GLY A 227 -10.72 11.78 9.65
CA GLY A 227 -10.02 12.98 9.18
C GLY A 227 -8.88 13.43 10.10
N GLU A 228 -9.03 13.33 11.43
CA GLU A 228 -7.95 13.65 12.39
C GLU A 228 -6.81 12.63 12.30
N MET A 229 -7.11 11.35 12.04
CA MET A 229 -6.07 10.34 11.79
C MET A 229 -5.28 10.64 10.51
N ILE A 230 -5.95 11.09 9.43
CA ILE A 230 -5.26 11.53 8.20
C ILE A 230 -4.41 12.78 8.47
N LYS A 231 -4.87 13.74 9.27
CA LYS A 231 -4.05 14.91 9.63
C LYS A 231 -2.77 14.50 10.36
N ALA A 232 -2.86 13.54 11.30
CA ALA A 232 -1.68 13.03 11.99
C ALA A 232 -0.69 12.36 11.02
N LEU A 233 -1.19 11.57 10.06
CA LEU A 233 -0.40 10.98 8.98
C LEU A 233 0.25 12.06 8.10
N ASP A 234 -0.52 13.06 7.66
CA ASP A 234 -0.04 14.16 6.83
C ASP A 234 1.03 15.00 7.53
N GLU A 235 0.83 15.31 8.82
CA GLU A 235 1.84 15.99 9.64
C GLU A 235 3.12 15.17 9.75
N GLY A 236 2.99 13.85 9.95
CA GLY A 236 4.13 12.92 9.95
C GLY A 236 4.90 12.95 8.63
N CYS A 237 4.19 12.88 7.49
CA CYS A 237 4.80 13.03 6.17
C CYS A 237 5.50 14.39 6.02
N GLY A 238 4.87 15.47 6.48
CA GLY A 238 5.46 16.82 6.46
C GLY A 238 6.74 16.93 7.29
N ARG A 239 6.79 16.28 8.47
CA ARG A 239 7.98 16.22 9.31
C ARG A 239 9.13 15.47 8.64
N VAL A 240 8.84 14.33 8.00
CA VAL A 240 9.83 13.55 7.24
C VAL A 240 10.39 14.35 6.07
N LEU A 241 9.54 15.01 5.28
CA LEU A 241 9.96 15.87 4.17
C LEU A 241 10.82 17.04 4.66
N LYS A 242 10.41 17.68 5.75
CA LYS A 242 11.20 18.75 6.37
C LYS A 242 12.55 18.25 6.89
N ALA A 243 12.60 17.06 7.48
CA ALA A 243 13.87 16.48 7.92
C ALA A 243 14.83 16.25 6.75
N LEU A 244 14.34 15.81 5.58
CA LEU A 244 15.17 15.70 4.37
C LEU A 244 15.72 17.06 3.93
N ASP A 245 14.90 18.12 3.94
CA ASP A 245 15.33 19.48 3.60
C ASP A 245 16.39 19.98 4.60
N ASP A 246 16.15 19.86 5.91
CA ASP A 246 17.04 20.31 6.99
C ASP A 246 18.40 19.57 6.99
N LEU A 247 18.42 18.31 6.57
CA LEU A 247 19.62 17.46 6.53
C LEU A 247 20.36 17.51 5.17
N GLY A 248 19.82 18.26 4.19
CA GLY A 248 20.41 18.36 2.86
C GLY A 248 20.33 17.05 2.05
N LEU A 249 19.33 16.21 2.32
CA LEU A 249 19.13 14.91 1.67
C LEU A 249 18.07 14.95 0.56
N ALA A 250 17.28 16.02 0.46
CA ALA A 250 16.10 16.09 -0.40
C ALA A 250 16.41 15.87 -1.90
N ASP A 251 17.47 16.47 -2.41
CA ASP A 251 17.83 16.40 -3.84
C ASP A 251 18.26 15.00 -4.29
N ASP A 252 18.82 14.22 -3.36
CA ASP A 252 19.29 12.87 -3.62
C ASP A 252 18.32 11.78 -3.15
N THR A 253 17.09 12.15 -2.74
CA THR A 253 16.10 11.22 -2.23
C THR A 253 14.83 11.20 -3.10
N VAL A 254 14.45 10.02 -3.59
CA VAL A 254 13.12 9.77 -4.16
C VAL A 254 12.18 9.48 -3.01
N VAL A 255 11.12 10.28 -2.87
CA VAL A 255 10.05 10.04 -1.91
C VAL A 255 8.80 9.64 -2.68
N ILE A 256 8.24 8.48 -2.37
CA ILE A 256 7.02 7.93 -2.96
C ILE A 256 5.97 7.81 -1.86
N PHE A 257 4.78 8.35 -2.07
CA PHE A 257 3.63 8.20 -1.18
C PHE A 257 2.49 7.49 -1.91
N THR A 258 1.87 6.50 -1.24
CA THR A 258 0.65 5.82 -1.72
C THR A 258 -0.12 5.17 -0.58
N SER A 259 -1.26 4.52 -0.90
CA SER A 259 -2.00 3.61 -0.02
C SER A 259 -1.85 2.15 -0.47
N ASP A 260 -1.99 1.22 0.47
CA ASP A 260 -1.89 -0.22 0.15
C ASP A 260 -3.17 -0.78 -0.49
N ASN A 261 -4.32 -0.17 -0.29
CA ASN A 261 -5.59 -0.44 -0.96
C ASN A 261 -6.51 0.77 -0.86
N GLY A 262 -7.66 0.70 -1.52
CA GLY A 262 -8.70 1.71 -1.38
C GLY A 262 -9.24 1.79 0.04
N GLY A 263 -9.87 2.91 0.34
CA GLY A 263 -10.29 3.22 1.68
C GLY A 263 -11.45 2.36 2.19
N GLU A 264 -11.66 2.44 3.49
CA GLU A 264 -12.70 1.71 4.20
C GLU A 264 -13.78 2.68 4.73
N ARG A 265 -14.62 2.24 5.61
CA ARG A 265 -15.85 2.77 6.21
C ARG A 265 -16.05 4.30 6.23
N PHE A 266 -15.04 5.10 6.54
CA PHE A 266 -15.15 6.57 6.64
C PHE A 266 -14.36 7.32 5.56
N SER A 267 -13.72 6.59 4.65
CA SER A 267 -12.91 7.17 3.58
C SER A 267 -13.75 7.80 2.48
N ASP A 268 -13.15 8.72 1.75
CA ASP A 268 -13.73 9.30 0.54
C ASP A 268 -13.06 8.70 -0.69
N THR A 269 -13.78 7.86 -1.41
CA THR A 269 -13.31 7.27 -2.68
C THR A 269 -13.85 8.01 -3.91
N TRP A 270 -14.58 9.11 -3.72
CA TRP A 270 -15.21 9.87 -4.82
C TRP A 270 -14.20 10.22 -5.94
N PRO A 271 -14.56 10.09 -7.24
CA PRO A 271 -15.87 9.67 -7.78
C PRO A 271 -16.01 8.13 -7.91
N LEU A 272 -15.04 7.36 -7.45
CA LEU A 272 -14.91 5.92 -7.65
C LEU A 272 -15.95 5.14 -6.82
N VAL A 273 -16.26 3.93 -7.26
CA VAL A 273 -17.22 3.03 -6.59
C VAL A 273 -16.49 1.94 -5.84
N GLY A 274 -17.06 1.50 -4.71
CA GLY A 274 -16.51 0.48 -3.84
C GLY A 274 -15.40 1.01 -2.93
N GLY A 275 -14.72 0.09 -2.29
CA GLY A 275 -13.65 0.36 -1.33
C GLY A 275 -12.87 -0.91 -1.06
N LYS A 276 -12.23 -0.99 0.09
CA LYS A 276 -11.49 -2.17 0.55
C LYS A 276 -12.28 -3.46 0.30
N MET A 277 -11.63 -4.53 -0.15
CA MET A 277 -12.19 -5.82 -0.55
C MET A 277 -12.91 -5.84 -1.92
N ASP A 278 -13.03 -4.74 -2.64
CA ASP A 278 -13.66 -4.70 -3.96
C ASP A 278 -12.63 -4.47 -5.08
N LEU A 279 -12.78 -5.18 -6.23
CA LEU A 279 -12.00 -4.91 -7.43
C LEU A 279 -12.61 -3.82 -8.34
N THR A 280 -13.62 -3.10 -7.85
CA THR A 280 -14.04 -1.83 -8.43
C THR A 280 -12.96 -0.76 -8.21
N GLU A 281 -13.02 0.35 -8.96
CA GLU A 281 -11.99 1.40 -8.90
C GLU A 281 -11.72 1.90 -7.48
N GLY A 282 -12.76 2.08 -6.66
CA GLY A 282 -12.61 2.57 -5.27
C GLY A 282 -11.82 1.65 -4.34
N GLY A 283 -11.71 0.36 -4.66
CA GLY A 283 -10.95 -0.59 -3.85
C GLY A 283 -9.48 -0.75 -4.29
N ILE A 284 -9.16 -0.41 -5.54
CA ILE A 284 -7.82 -0.66 -6.11
C ILE A 284 -7.13 0.60 -6.64
N ARG A 285 -7.85 1.66 -7.00
CA ARG A 285 -7.25 2.91 -7.46
C ARG A 285 -6.96 3.80 -6.26
N VAL A 286 -5.67 4.12 -6.08
CA VAL A 286 -5.14 4.79 -4.89
C VAL A 286 -4.30 6.00 -5.27
N PRO A 287 -4.11 6.99 -4.38
CA PRO A 287 -3.24 8.12 -4.66
C PRO A 287 -1.78 7.68 -4.80
N TYR A 288 -1.07 8.25 -5.77
CA TYR A 288 0.40 8.15 -5.91
C TYR A 288 1.01 9.51 -6.12
N ILE A 289 1.91 9.88 -5.23
CA ILE A 289 2.67 11.14 -5.29
C ILE A 289 4.15 10.78 -5.24
N VAL A 290 4.96 11.36 -6.14
CA VAL A 290 6.40 11.16 -6.13
C VAL A 290 7.12 12.50 -6.18
N GLN A 291 8.10 12.69 -5.31
CA GLN A 291 9.00 13.85 -5.29
C GLN A 291 10.45 13.37 -5.40
N TRP A 292 11.26 14.07 -6.20
CA TRP A 292 12.67 13.78 -6.36
C TRP A 292 13.47 15.04 -6.68
N GLY A 293 13.65 15.88 -5.69
CA GLY A 293 14.36 17.15 -5.86
C GLY A 293 13.92 17.88 -7.13
N ASP A 294 14.89 18.46 -7.86
CA ASP A 294 14.65 19.13 -9.15
C ASP A 294 14.61 18.19 -10.37
N ARG A 295 14.64 16.87 -10.17
CA ARG A 295 14.64 15.86 -11.25
C ARG A 295 13.24 15.55 -11.80
N ILE A 296 12.20 15.98 -11.10
CA ILE A 296 10.80 15.92 -11.55
C ILE A 296 10.29 17.35 -11.64
N ALA A 297 9.65 17.69 -12.76
CA ALA A 297 9.04 19.00 -12.93
C ALA A 297 7.91 19.20 -11.90
N PRO A 298 7.94 20.29 -11.12
CA PRO A 298 6.94 20.54 -10.07
C PRO A 298 5.51 20.60 -10.63
N GLY A 299 4.56 20.06 -9.87
CA GLY A 299 3.14 20.08 -10.20
C GLY A 299 2.75 19.20 -11.40
N SER A 300 3.63 18.29 -11.78
CA SER A 300 3.36 17.37 -12.90
C SER A 300 2.22 16.41 -12.58
N VAL A 301 1.50 16.01 -13.64
CA VAL A 301 0.43 15.01 -13.57
C VAL A 301 0.65 13.99 -14.67
N SER A 302 0.54 12.70 -14.34
CA SER A 302 0.61 11.62 -15.32
C SER A 302 -0.64 10.75 -15.27
N ALA A 303 -1.12 10.34 -16.44
CA ALA A 303 -2.18 9.36 -16.61
C ALA A 303 -1.64 7.94 -16.88
N GLN A 304 -0.33 7.74 -16.82
CA GLN A 304 0.27 6.41 -16.96
C GLN A 304 -0.29 5.46 -15.91
N HIS A 305 -0.78 4.32 -16.33
CA HIS A 305 -1.18 3.24 -15.44
C HIS A 305 0.04 2.70 -14.69
N CYS A 306 0.02 2.74 -13.39
CA CYS A 306 1.04 2.12 -12.55
C CYS A 306 0.40 1.32 -11.41
N MET A 307 1.14 0.35 -10.90
CA MET A 307 0.72 -0.53 -9.82
C MET A 307 1.80 -0.58 -8.73
N THR A 308 1.45 -0.95 -7.52
CA THR A 308 2.38 -0.92 -6.37
C THR A 308 3.70 -1.65 -6.64
N MET A 309 3.66 -2.81 -7.31
CA MET A 309 4.88 -3.59 -7.65
C MET A 309 5.84 -2.87 -8.62
N ASP A 310 5.37 -1.88 -9.36
CA ASP A 310 6.19 -1.10 -10.31
C ASP A 310 7.22 -0.24 -9.60
N TRP A 311 6.92 0.17 -8.37
CA TRP A 311 7.83 1.02 -7.60
C TRP A 311 9.06 0.26 -7.10
N THR A 312 8.96 -1.04 -6.86
CA THR A 312 10.14 -1.90 -6.65
C THR A 312 11.01 -1.96 -7.89
N ALA A 313 10.41 -2.23 -9.07
CA ALA A 313 11.15 -2.20 -10.33
C ALA A 313 11.77 -0.82 -10.60
N THR A 314 11.06 0.27 -10.28
CA THR A 314 11.53 1.65 -10.46
C THR A 314 12.71 1.98 -9.55
N MET A 315 12.62 1.68 -8.25
CA MET A 315 13.71 1.95 -7.30
C MET A 315 14.97 1.16 -7.65
N LEU A 316 14.82 -0.10 -8.05
CA LEU A 316 15.94 -0.94 -8.47
C LEU A 316 16.56 -0.46 -9.80
N ASP A 317 15.75 0.00 -10.76
CA ASP A 317 16.23 0.60 -12.01
C ASP A 317 17.04 1.88 -11.73
N ILE A 318 16.53 2.79 -10.87
CA ILE A 318 17.26 3.99 -10.43
C ILE A 318 18.58 3.62 -9.74
N ALA A 319 18.61 2.55 -8.94
CA ALA A 319 19.79 2.06 -8.24
C ALA A 319 20.77 1.28 -9.15
N GLY A 320 20.36 0.98 -10.39
CA GLY A 320 21.14 0.15 -11.32
C GLY A 320 21.22 -1.31 -10.87
N VAL A 321 20.17 -1.82 -10.25
CA VAL A 321 20.07 -3.22 -9.76
C VAL A 321 19.15 -4.01 -10.69
N PRO A 322 19.65 -5.05 -11.38
CA PRO A 322 18.81 -5.90 -12.22
C PRO A 322 17.87 -6.77 -11.37
N ALA A 323 16.79 -7.27 -11.99
CA ALA A 323 15.98 -8.31 -11.39
C ALA A 323 16.82 -9.57 -11.14
N HIS A 324 16.49 -10.33 -10.10
CA HIS A 324 17.08 -11.64 -9.89
C HIS A 324 16.67 -12.58 -11.05
N PRO A 325 17.59 -13.33 -11.67
CA PRO A 325 17.32 -14.11 -12.87
C PRO A 325 16.18 -15.13 -12.72
N ASP A 326 16.07 -15.77 -11.56
CA ASP A 326 15.00 -16.74 -11.27
C ASP A 326 13.70 -16.10 -10.78
N TYR A 327 13.70 -14.78 -10.52
CA TYR A 327 12.57 -14.03 -10.00
C TYR A 327 12.36 -12.73 -10.81
N PRO A 328 12.08 -12.82 -12.12
CA PRO A 328 11.86 -11.64 -12.95
C PRO A 328 10.67 -10.83 -12.41
N PHE A 329 10.75 -9.50 -12.52
CA PHE A 329 9.65 -8.62 -12.10
C PHE A 329 8.45 -8.78 -13.03
N ASP A 330 7.25 -8.71 -12.46
CA ASP A 330 6.01 -8.44 -13.20
C ASP A 330 5.77 -6.92 -13.28
N GLY A 331 6.32 -6.17 -12.33
CA GLY A 331 6.34 -4.71 -12.33
C GLY A 331 7.26 -4.14 -13.40
N VAL A 332 6.95 -2.93 -13.87
CA VAL A 332 7.77 -2.18 -14.83
C VAL A 332 8.23 -0.86 -14.21
N SER A 333 9.43 -0.42 -14.62
CA SER A 333 9.98 0.84 -14.12
C SER A 333 9.17 2.04 -14.62
N MET A 334 8.78 2.91 -13.70
CA MET A 334 8.18 4.22 -13.97
C MET A 334 9.23 5.32 -14.18
N LEU A 335 10.52 5.00 -14.16
CA LEU A 335 11.60 5.98 -14.37
C LEU A 335 11.45 6.79 -15.66
N PRO A 336 11.03 6.23 -16.81
CA PRO A 336 10.77 7.03 -18.01
C PRO A 336 9.70 8.11 -17.78
N VAL A 337 8.61 7.76 -17.07
CA VAL A 337 7.51 8.69 -16.74
C VAL A 337 7.94 9.75 -15.72
N LEU A 338 8.80 9.39 -14.76
CA LEU A 338 9.36 10.36 -13.81
C LEU A 338 10.25 11.41 -14.51
N ARG A 339 10.92 11.04 -15.61
CA ARG A 339 11.75 11.93 -16.43
C ARG A 339 10.93 12.78 -17.40
N ASP A 340 9.86 12.21 -17.92
CA ASP A 340 8.92 12.87 -18.83
C ASP A 340 7.48 12.47 -18.46
N PRO A 341 6.77 13.29 -17.67
CA PRO A 341 5.40 13.01 -17.22
C PRO A 341 4.37 12.82 -18.34
N ALA A 342 4.66 13.31 -19.55
CA ALA A 342 3.79 13.12 -20.71
C ALA A 342 4.01 11.77 -21.42
N GLN A 343 5.06 11.05 -21.04
CA GLN A 343 5.33 9.73 -21.61
C GLN A 343 4.30 8.71 -21.09
N GLU A 344 3.64 8.04 -22.01
CA GLU A 344 2.74 6.92 -21.74
C GLU A 344 3.14 5.70 -22.55
N PHE A 345 2.96 4.52 -21.97
CA PHE A 345 3.15 3.24 -22.67
C PHE A 345 1.99 2.29 -22.36
N PRO A 346 1.62 1.42 -23.34
CA PRO A 346 0.56 0.45 -23.14
C PRO A 346 0.86 -0.47 -21.96
N ARG A 347 -0.13 -0.68 -21.11
CA ARG A 347 0.00 -1.54 -19.95
C ARG A 347 -1.33 -2.17 -19.61
N GLU A 348 -1.32 -3.48 -19.44
CA GLU A 348 -2.42 -4.24 -18.86
C GLU A 348 -2.14 -4.49 -17.38
N LEU A 349 -3.14 -4.29 -16.53
CA LEU A 349 -3.08 -4.56 -15.10
C LEU A 349 -4.17 -5.58 -14.75
N PHE A 350 -3.79 -6.58 -13.95
CA PHE A 350 -4.65 -7.71 -13.62
C PHE A 350 -4.80 -7.87 -12.12
N TRP A 351 -5.98 -8.32 -11.70
CA TRP A 351 -6.28 -8.66 -10.33
C TRP A 351 -7.15 -9.90 -10.26
N ARG A 352 -6.98 -10.65 -9.18
CA ARG A 352 -7.94 -11.65 -8.72
C ARG A 352 -8.05 -11.59 -7.20
N MET A 353 -9.19 -11.99 -6.67
CA MET A 353 -9.46 -12.07 -5.25
C MET A 353 -10.37 -13.25 -4.97
N ASN A 354 -10.09 -14.00 -3.88
CA ASN A 354 -10.92 -15.14 -3.49
C ASN A 354 -12.31 -14.69 -3.01
N TYR A 355 -12.36 -13.59 -2.25
CA TYR A 355 -13.62 -13.04 -1.79
C TYR A 355 -14.52 -12.67 -2.97
N ARG A 356 -15.75 -13.24 -3.00
CA ARG A 356 -16.73 -13.09 -4.08
C ARG A 356 -16.25 -13.56 -5.47
N GLY A 357 -15.17 -14.35 -5.54
CA GLY A 357 -14.62 -14.83 -6.82
C GLY A 357 -14.32 -13.70 -7.81
N GLN A 358 -13.71 -12.62 -7.33
CA GLN A 358 -13.50 -11.43 -8.15
C GLN A 358 -12.27 -11.56 -9.07
N ARG A 359 -12.40 -11.04 -10.29
CA ARG A 359 -11.28 -10.86 -11.23
C ARG A 359 -11.45 -9.55 -11.99
N ALA A 360 -10.36 -8.88 -12.29
CA ALA A 360 -10.37 -7.65 -13.08
C ALA A 360 -9.16 -7.55 -14.02
N LEU A 361 -9.37 -6.88 -15.16
CA LEU A 361 -8.35 -6.48 -16.11
C LEU A 361 -8.57 -5.02 -16.50
N ARG A 362 -7.51 -4.21 -16.41
CA ARG A 362 -7.44 -2.84 -16.94
C ARG A 362 -6.58 -2.82 -18.17
N ASP A 363 -7.14 -2.43 -19.33
CA ASP A 363 -6.44 -2.29 -20.62
C ASP A 363 -6.80 -0.95 -21.26
N GLY A 364 -5.89 0.00 -21.25
CA GLY A 364 -6.15 1.36 -21.69
C GLY A 364 -7.38 1.95 -20.99
N PRO A 365 -8.40 2.48 -21.68
CA PRO A 365 -9.62 3.01 -21.05
C PRO A 365 -10.59 1.92 -20.57
N TRP A 366 -10.38 0.66 -20.93
CA TRP A 366 -11.34 -0.41 -20.66
C TRP A 366 -11.02 -1.18 -19.40
N LYS A 367 -12.08 -1.54 -18.67
CA LYS A 367 -12.00 -2.44 -17.53
C LYS A 367 -13.00 -3.58 -17.67
N TYR A 368 -12.47 -4.80 -17.65
CA TYR A 368 -13.22 -6.02 -17.41
C TYR A 368 -13.29 -6.28 -15.89
N LEU A 369 -14.44 -6.67 -15.41
CA LEU A 369 -14.66 -7.04 -14.02
C LEU A 369 -15.60 -8.26 -13.96
N ALA A 370 -15.22 -9.28 -13.19
CA ALA A 370 -16.06 -10.41 -12.86
C ALA A 370 -16.25 -10.49 -11.33
N ILE A 371 -17.51 -10.65 -10.88
CA ILE A 371 -17.87 -10.77 -9.46
C ILE A 371 -19.01 -11.77 -9.35
N GLU A 372 -18.84 -12.84 -8.55
CA GLU A 372 -19.88 -13.85 -8.29
C GLU A 372 -20.47 -14.44 -9.59
N GLY A 373 -19.61 -14.63 -10.60
CA GLY A 373 -19.99 -15.17 -11.90
C GLY A 373 -20.65 -14.17 -12.86
N ASN A 374 -20.95 -12.95 -12.42
CA ASN A 374 -21.42 -11.88 -13.30
C ASN A 374 -20.26 -11.16 -13.95
N GLU A 375 -20.42 -10.72 -15.20
CA GLU A 375 -19.40 -10.03 -15.96
C GLU A 375 -19.80 -8.62 -16.34
N TYR A 376 -18.84 -7.73 -16.26
CA TYR A 376 -19.01 -6.31 -16.53
C TYR A 376 -17.88 -5.80 -17.43
N LEU A 377 -18.19 -4.79 -18.24
CA LEU A 377 -17.23 -4.10 -19.06
C LEU A 377 -17.51 -2.59 -18.98
N PHE A 378 -16.50 -1.83 -18.60
CA PHE A 378 -16.61 -0.37 -18.44
C PHE A 378 -15.59 0.36 -19.31
N ASP A 379 -16.02 1.50 -19.87
CA ASP A 379 -15.12 2.50 -20.45
C ASP A 379 -14.88 3.60 -19.43
N LEU A 380 -13.77 3.49 -18.70
CA LEU A 380 -13.46 4.41 -17.61
C LEU A 380 -13.08 5.82 -18.07
N SER A 381 -12.87 6.04 -19.37
CA SER A 381 -12.69 7.40 -19.91
C SER A 381 -13.98 8.20 -19.93
N ALA A 382 -15.11 7.51 -20.01
CA ALA A 382 -16.45 8.10 -20.05
C ALA A 382 -17.24 7.84 -18.74
N ASP A 383 -16.91 6.78 -18.03
CA ASP A 383 -17.62 6.29 -16.84
C ASP A 383 -16.66 5.76 -15.78
N GLU A 384 -15.89 6.67 -15.14
CA GLU A 384 -14.98 6.29 -14.06
C GLU A 384 -15.70 5.74 -12.82
N ARG A 385 -17.04 5.81 -12.79
CA ARG A 385 -17.91 5.33 -11.70
C ARG A 385 -18.42 3.91 -11.91
N GLU A 386 -18.02 3.24 -13.00
CA GLU A 386 -18.39 1.85 -13.29
C GLU A 386 -19.91 1.59 -13.23
N ARG A 387 -20.73 2.49 -13.81
CA ARG A 387 -22.20 2.42 -13.80
C ARG A 387 -22.82 2.01 -15.14
N ALA A 388 -22.10 2.19 -16.23
CA ALA A 388 -22.57 1.92 -17.58
C ALA A 388 -21.96 0.63 -18.13
N ASN A 389 -22.48 -0.54 -17.70
CA ASN A 389 -22.01 -1.84 -18.19
C ASN A 389 -22.18 -1.97 -19.70
N GLN A 390 -21.07 -2.02 -20.44
CA GLN A 390 -21.01 -2.14 -21.90
C GLN A 390 -20.99 -3.60 -22.39
N ALA A 391 -21.06 -4.61 -21.51
CA ALA A 391 -20.91 -6.03 -21.86
C ALA A 391 -21.79 -6.45 -23.04
N HIS A 392 -23.08 -6.04 -23.04
CA HIS A 392 -24.02 -6.35 -24.13
C HIS A 392 -23.77 -5.58 -25.41
N ARG A 393 -23.17 -4.39 -25.34
CA ARG A 393 -22.87 -3.55 -26.52
C ARG A 393 -21.54 -3.87 -27.15
N GLN A 394 -20.62 -4.47 -26.39
CA GLN A 394 -19.24 -4.76 -26.79
C GLN A 394 -18.88 -6.24 -26.53
N PRO A 395 -19.67 -7.22 -27.03
CA PRO A 395 -19.49 -8.64 -26.68
C PRO A 395 -18.12 -9.20 -27.13
N GLU A 396 -17.60 -8.74 -28.26
CA GLU A 396 -16.27 -9.15 -28.75
C GLU A 396 -15.15 -8.65 -27.85
N ARG A 397 -15.25 -7.40 -27.37
CA ARG A 397 -14.28 -6.83 -26.42
C ARG A 397 -14.34 -7.55 -25.08
N LEU A 398 -15.54 -7.79 -24.57
CA LEU A 398 -15.74 -8.57 -23.36
C LEU A 398 -15.06 -9.94 -23.46
N ALA A 399 -15.33 -10.69 -24.55
CA ALA A 399 -14.74 -12.00 -24.79
C ALA A 399 -13.22 -11.96 -24.88
N ARG A 400 -12.65 -10.96 -25.55
CA ARG A 400 -11.20 -10.77 -25.64
C ARG A 400 -10.58 -10.49 -24.27
N MET A 401 -11.13 -9.55 -23.51
CA MET A 401 -10.61 -9.20 -22.18
C MET A 401 -10.76 -10.34 -21.17
N ARG A 402 -11.87 -11.09 -21.23
CA ARG A 402 -12.04 -12.34 -20.45
C ARG A 402 -10.91 -13.33 -20.78
N GLY A 403 -10.70 -13.62 -22.07
CA GLY A 403 -9.64 -14.54 -22.50
C GLY A 403 -8.26 -14.12 -22.00
N ARG A 404 -7.94 -12.83 -22.08
CA ARG A 404 -6.68 -12.28 -21.51
C ARG A 404 -6.59 -12.49 -20.01
N CYS A 405 -7.68 -12.28 -19.29
CA CYS A 405 -7.75 -12.51 -17.85
C CYS A 405 -7.59 -14.00 -17.50
N ASP A 406 -8.19 -14.89 -18.28
CA ASP A 406 -8.08 -16.35 -18.12
C ASP A 406 -6.65 -16.83 -18.39
N ASP A 407 -6.01 -16.35 -19.46
CA ASP A 407 -4.61 -16.67 -19.80
C ASP A 407 -3.65 -16.22 -18.69
N TRP A 408 -3.85 -15.01 -18.16
CA TRP A 408 -3.05 -14.48 -17.05
C TRP A 408 -3.26 -15.30 -15.77
N ASP A 409 -4.51 -15.61 -15.41
CA ASP A 409 -4.85 -16.38 -14.21
C ASP A 409 -4.24 -17.78 -14.23
N ALA A 410 -4.22 -18.41 -15.41
CA ALA A 410 -3.64 -19.75 -15.62
C ALA A 410 -2.14 -19.81 -15.26
N VAL A 411 -1.40 -18.70 -15.34
CA VAL A 411 0.02 -18.63 -14.98
C VAL A 411 0.25 -18.92 -13.49
N PHE A 412 -0.71 -18.52 -12.63
CA PHE A 412 -0.57 -18.63 -11.18
C PHE A 412 -1.25 -19.88 -10.59
N GLY A 413 -2.00 -20.61 -11.41
CA GLY A 413 -2.80 -21.74 -10.95
C GLY A 413 -4.00 -21.34 -10.07
N ALA A 414 -4.71 -22.33 -9.58
CA ALA A 414 -5.88 -22.10 -8.73
C ALA A 414 -5.50 -21.46 -7.38
N ILE A 415 -6.37 -20.64 -6.84
CA ILE A 415 -6.28 -20.18 -5.46
C ILE A 415 -6.36 -21.43 -4.57
N PRO A 416 -5.47 -21.60 -3.57
CA PRO A 416 -5.50 -22.74 -2.68
C PRO A 416 -6.86 -22.90 -2.02
N ALA A 417 -7.40 -24.13 -2.00
CA ALA A 417 -8.75 -24.38 -1.50
C ALA A 417 -8.94 -24.07 0.00
N ASP A 418 -7.83 -24.03 0.75
CA ASP A 418 -7.79 -23.68 2.17
C ASP A 418 -7.45 -22.21 2.41
N ALA A 419 -7.22 -21.41 1.36
CA ALA A 419 -7.02 -19.97 1.48
C ALA A 419 -8.29 -19.29 2.01
N ARG A 420 -8.10 -18.30 2.87
CA ARG A 420 -9.19 -17.62 3.56
C ARG A 420 -9.26 -16.15 3.20
N SER A 421 -10.49 -15.66 3.07
CA SER A 421 -10.78 -14.23 3.05
C SER A 421 -11.55 -13.89 4.32
N GLU A 422 -10.99 -12.96 5.10
CA GLU A 422 -11.63 -12.50 6.34
C GLU A 422 -12.16 -11.08 6.13
N LEU A 423 -13.48 -10.97 6.12
CA LEU A 423 -14.13 -9.66 6.15
C LEU A 423 -13.86 -8.97 7.49
N VAL A 424 -13.64 -7.66 7.44
CA VAL A 424 -13.54 -6.83 8.64
C VAL A 424 -14.90 -6.80 9.34
N TYR A 425 -15.96 -6.65 8.56
CA TYR A 425 -17.37 -6.68 8.97
C TYR A 425 -18.24 -7.21 7.82
N THR A 426 -19.41 -7.69 8.18
CA THR A 426 -20.41 -8.27 7.25
C THR A 426 -21.69 -7.45 7.24
N ASP A 427 -22.65 -7.81 6.38
CA ASP A 427 -24.01 -7.22 6.37
C ASP A 427 -24.77 -7.39 7.68
N LYS A 428 -24.30 -8.28 8.58
CA LYS A 428 -24.85 -8.43 9.95
C LYS A 428 -24.34 -7.33 10.88
N ASP A 429 -23.15 -6.80 10.61
CA ASP A 429 -22.53 -5.75 11.40
C ASP A 429 -22.94 -4.37 10.87
N MET A 430 -23.10 -4.25 9.53
CA MET A 430 -23.44 -3.00 8.86
C MET A 430 -24.42 -3.20 7.71
N PRO A 431 -25.48 -2.39 7.58
CA PRO A 431 -26.56 -2.60 6.60
C PRO A 431 -26.19 -2.27 5.15
N SER A 432 -25.05 -1.60 4.93
CA SER A 432 -24.52 -1.28 3.61
C SER A 432 -23.02 -0.99 3.68
N ARG A 433 -22.33 -1.31 2.61
CA ARG A 433 -20.93 -0.93 2.38
C ARG A 433 -20.85 0.32 1.52
#